data_79e88336adba204034419ab84725d991
#
_entry.id   79e88336adba204034419ab84725d991
#
_cell.length_a   1.000
_cell.length_b   1.000
_cell.length_c   1.000
_cell.angle_alpha   90.00
_cell.angle_beta   90.00
_cell.angle_gamma   90.00
#
_symmetry.space_group_name_H-M   'P 1'
#
loop_
_entity.id
_entity.type
_entity.pdbx_description
1 polymer ?
#
loop_
_entity_poly.entity_id
_entity_poly.type
_entity_poly.pdbx_seq_one_letter_code
_entity_poly.pdbx_strand_id
1 'polypeptide(L)'
;MTQAELKKALEEWKEHCKRVQSQTAVVYTRETAVEKDKRIARLQKDYAAFCEYYFPHFLTLRDKTTGEVLRTIHNAPFHNAAAKKVKETPNLKAVFKWPRGHAKSTHFDIFLPIWMMIQPHPLIQVMVVVSKSEDAAMLLLSDLQAELEYNQRLIADFGQFKNVGSWEDGHFVTQGDIAFFARGRGQSPRGLRYKESRPDYIVIDDLDDDELCKNPRRVRELTDWVKEALFGRSEEHTSELQSHSEI
;
A
#
# COMPACT_ATOMS: atom_id res chain seq x y z
N MET A 1 -19.44 -14.56 -10.92
CA MET A 1 -19.97 -14.20 -9.60
C MET A 1 -21.49 -14.12 -9.68
N THR A 2 -22.21 -14.83 -8.83
CA THR A 2 -23.68 -14.80 -8.78
C THR A 2 -24.18 -13.50 -8.12
N GLN A 3 -25.44 -13.12 -8.34
CA GLN A 3 -26.04 -11.95 -7.66
C GLN A 3 -25.98 -12.06 -6.13
N ALA A 4 -26.09 -13.27 -5.57
CA ALA A 4 -25.99 -13.51 -4.14
C ALA A 4 -24.57 -13.28 -3.61
N GLU A 5 -23.55 -13.74 -4.34
CA GLU A 5 -22.14 -13.50 -4.02
C GLU A 5 -21.79 -12.02 -4.08
N LEU A 6 -22.28 -11.30 -5.10
CA LEU A 6 -22.08 -9.87 -5.23
C LEU A 6 -22.70 -9.08 -4.07
N LYS A 7 -23.93 -9.44 -3.69
CA LYS A 7 -24.61 -8.81 -2.56
C LYS A 7 -23.87 -9.05 -1.24
N LYS A 8 -23.38 -10.26 -1.02
CA LYS A 8 -22.60 -10.61 0.17
C LYS A 8 -21.28 -9.81 0.21
N ALA A 9 -20.54 -9.78 -0.88
CA ALA A 9 -19.30 -9.00 -0.97
C ALA A 9 -19.52 -7.50 -0.70
N LEU A 10 -20.61 -6.93 -1.21
CA LEU A 10 -20.97 -5.53 -0.97
C LEU A 10 -21.34 -5.28 0.51
N GLU A 11 -22.03 -6.22 1.16
CA GLU A 11 -22.33 -6.11 2.59
C GLU A 11 -21.06 -6.19 3.44
N GLU A 12 -20.18 -7.15 3.16
CA GLU A 12 -18.88 -7.30 3.83
C GLU A 12 -18.01 -6.02 3.66
N TRP A 13 -18.00 -5.45 2.47
CA TRP A 13 -17.33 -4.18 2.19
C TRP A 13 -17.91 -3.02 3.01
N LYS A 14 -19.23 -2.87 3.05
CA LYS A 14 -19.90 -1.82 3.86
C LYS A 14 -19.60 -1.96 5.35
N GLU A 15 -19.55 -3.19 5.85
CA GLU A 15 -19.18 -3.46 7.25
C GLU A 15 -17.71 -3.12 7.50
N HIS A 16 -16.82 -3.43 6.56
CA HIS A 16 -15.42 -3.03 6.66
C HIS A 16 -15.26 -1.51 6.74
N CYS A 17 -15.88 -0.75 5.85
CA CYS A 17 -15.86 0.71 5.87
C CYS A 17 -16.42 1.30 7.20
N LYS A 18 -17.54 0.78 7.70
CA LYS A 18 -18.10 1.17 8.99
C LYS A 18 -17.14 0.89 10.15
N ARG A 19 -16.45 -0.25 10.10
CA ARG A 19 -15.45 -0.62 11.11
C ARG A 19 -14.27 0.35 11.10
N VAL A 20 -13.72 0.67 9.93
CA VAL A 20 -12.66 1.68 9.79
C VAL A 20 -13.14 3.00 10.42
N GLN A 21 -14.28 3.51 10.01
CA GLN A 21 -14.83 4.77 10.49
C GLN A 21 -15.03 4.78 12.02
N SER A 22 -15.64 3.73 12.58
CA SER A 22 -15.94 3.67 14.00
C SER A 22 -14.69 3.52 14.89
N GLN A 23 -13.71 2.73 14.44
CA GLN A 23 -12.50 2.45 15.23
C GLN A 23 -11.41 3.52 15.09
N THR A 24 -11.54 4.37 14.08
CA THR A 24 -10.66 5.54 13.89
C THR A 24 -11.33 6.85 14.34
N ALA A 25 -12.46 6.77 15.01
CA ALA A 25 -13.17 7.94 15.51
C ALA A 25 -12.23 8.89 16.28
N VAL A 26 -12.34 10.16 15.96
CA VAL A 26 -11.56 11.21 16.64
C VAL A 26 -12.25 11.51 17.96
N VAL A 27 -11.56 11.20 19.04
CA VAL A 27 -12.00 11.72 20.35
C VAL A 27 -11.65 13.20 20.36
N TYR A 28 -12.65 14.06 20.47
CA TYR A 28 -12.44 15.50 20.56
C TYR A 28 -11.59 15.81 21.81
N THR A 29 -10.30 15.90 21.61
CA THR A 29 -9.37 16.40 22.62
C THR A 29 -9.30 17.92 22.49
N ARG A 30 -9.03 18.62 23.58
CA ARG A 30 -8.74 20.07 23.55
C ARG A 30 -7.34 20.34 22.95
N GLU A 31 -6.95 19.58 21.93
CA GLU A 31 -5.66 19.72 21.29
C GLU A 31 -5.59 21.06 20.56
N THR A 32 -4.58 21.85 20.86
CA THR A 32 -4.31 23.10 20.14
C THR A 32 -3.69 22.80 18.76
N ALA A 33 -3.73 23.75 17.84
CA ALA A 33 -3.10 23.62 16.52
C ALA A 33 -1.60 23.28 16.63
N VAL A 34 -0.89 23.90 17.58
CA VAL A 34 0.54 23.64 17.80
C VAL A 34 0.79 22.22 18.31
N GLU A 35 -0.06 21.70 19.17
CA GLU A 35 0.04 20.33 19.67
C GLU A 35 -0.26 19.31 18.56
N LYS A 36 -1.26 19.60 17.72
CA LYS A 36 -1.58 18.82 16.53
C LYS A 36 -0.38 18.74 15.59
N ASP A 37 0.24 19.86 15.26
CA ASP A 37 1.39 19.90 14.37
C ASP A 37 2.58 19.11 14.93
N LYS A 38 2.84 19.22 16.24
CA LYS A 38 3.87 18.42 16.92
C LYS A 38 3.57 16.92 16.87
N ARG A 39 2.31 16.55 17.08
CA ARG A 39 1.88 15.15 16.99
C ARG A 39 2.08 14.62 15.57
N ILE A 40 1.60 15.32 14.55
CA ILE A 40 1.78 14.94 13.15
C ILE A 40 3.27 14.78 12.81
N ALA A 41 4.10 15.77 13.17
CA ALA A 41 5.54 15.74 12.92
C ALA A 41 6.23 14.53 13.60
N ARG A 42 5.78 14.11 14.78
CA ARG A 42 6.24 12.88 15.42
C ARG A 42 5.82 11.65 14.65
N LEU A 43 4.55 11.54 14.25
CA LEU A 43 4.01 10.39 13.53
C LEU A 43 4.63 10.23 12.12
N GLN A 44 5.01 11.32 11.48
CA GLN A 44 5.76 11.29 10.21
C GLN A 44 7.19 10.73 10.36
N LYS A 45 7.77 10.79 11.54
CA LYS A 45 9.12 10.26 11.84
C LYS A 45 9.11 8.86 12.44
N ASP A 46 8.12 8.55 13.25
CA ASP A 46 7.99 7.29 13.98
C ASP A 46 6.91 6.41 13.35
N TYR A 47 7.36 5.43 12.57
CA TYR A 47 6.47 4.51 11.86
C TYR A 47 5.60 3.66 12.80
N ALA A 48 6.14 3.22 13.94
CA ALA A 48 5.36 2.43 14.90
C ALA A 48 4.24 3.29 15.51
N ALA A 49 4.58 4.48 15.97
CA ALA A 49 3.58 5.42 16.50
C ALA A 49 2.54 5.82 15.44
N PHE A 50 2.94 5.97 14.18
CA PHE A 50 2.03 6.19 13.06
C PHE A 50 1.03 5.05 12.89
N CYS A 51 1.49 3.81 12.86
CA CYS A 51 0.62 2.64 12.75
C CYS A 51 -0.36 2.56 13.94
N GLU A 52 0.13 2.72 15.15
CA GLU A 52 -0.71 2.68 16.36
C GLU A 52 -1.76 3.79 16.40
N TYR A 53 -1.43 4.97 15.92
CA TYR A 53 -2.34 6.09 15.94
C TYR A 53 -3.40 6.02 14.86
N TYR A 54 -3.02 5.77 13.59
CA TYR A 54 -3.98 5.81 12.49
C TYR A 54 -4.70 4.47 12.26
N PHE A 55 -4.11 3.34 12.63
CA PHE A 55 -4.63 2.00 12.33
C PHE A 55 -4.87 1.12 13.55
N PRO A 56 -5.51 1.62 14.63
CA PRO A 56 -5.76 0.81 15.82
C PRO A 56 -6.61 -0.42 15.54
N HIS A 57 -7.45 -0.38 14.52
CA HIS A 57 -8.34 -1.49 14.12
C HIS A 57 -7.58 -2.69 13.50
N PHE A 58 -6.40 -2.48 12.93
CA PHE A 58 -5.51 -3.57 12.51
C PHE A 58 -4.68 -4.12 13.67
N LEU A 59 -4.40 -3.29 14.66
CA LEU A 59 -3.51 -3.61 15.78
C LEU A 59 -4.26 -4.07 17.03
N THR A 60 -5.58 -4.16 16.98
CA THR A 60 -6.42 -4.59 18.11
C THR A 60 -7.13 -5.88 17.79
N LEU A 61 -6.74 -6.95 18.47
CA LEU A 61 -7.48 -8.21 18.43
C LEU A 61 -8.68 -8.12 19.38
N ARG A 62 -9.88 -8.33 18.83
CA ARG A 62 -11.12 -8.33 19.58
C ARG A 62 -11.77 -9.70 19.57
N ASP A 63 -12.47 -10.04 20.65
CA ASP A 63 -13.38 -11.16 20.65
C ASP A 63 -14.49 -10.94 19.62
N LYS A 64 -14.73 -11.92 18.77
CA LYS A 64 -15.71 -11.81 17.69
C LYS A 64 -17.17 -11.77 18.18
N THR A 65 -17.41 -12.27 19.39
CA THR A 65 -18.76 -12.40 19.98
C THR A 65 -19.09 -11.21 20.89
N THR A 66 -18.15 -10.86 21.77
CA THR A 66 -18.35 -9.80 22.76
C THR A 66 -17.86 -8.43 22.31
N GLY A 67 -16.97 -8.36 21.32
CA GLY A 67 -16.31 -7.13 20.88
C GLY A 67 -15.22 -6.63 21.83
N GLU A 68 -14.99 -7.36 22.94
CA GLU A 68 -13.97 -6.98 23.92
C GLU A 68 -12.56 -7.03 23.33
N VAL A 69 -11.69 -6.11 23.78
CA VAL A 69 -10.29 -6.09 23.39
C VAL A 69 -9.56 -7.22 24.09
N LEU A 70 -9.14 -8.22 23.34
CA LEU A 70 -8.37 -9.35 23.84
C LEU A 70 -6.88 -8.97 23.95
N ARG A 71 -6.34 -8.27 22.94
CA ARG A 71 -4.94 -7.94 22.89
C ARG A 71 -4.68 -6.78 21.92
N THR A 72 -3.76 -5.90 22.29
CA THR A 72 -3.14 -4.93 21.37
C THR A 72 -1.86 -5.53 20.80
N ILE A 73 -1.69 -5.42 19.49
CA ILE A 73 -0.53 -5.89 18.74
C ILE A 73 0.33 -4.65 18.44
N HIS A 74 1.63 -4.79 18.62
CA HIS A 74 2.58 -3.74 18.27
C HIS A 74 3.43 -4.17 17.08
N ASN A 75 3.97 -3.18 16.36
CA ASN A 75 4.92 -3.46 15.30
C ASN A 75 6.14 -4.20 15.86
N ALA A 76 6.50 -5.29 15.23
CA ALA A 76 7.78 -5.95 15.52
C ALA A 76 8.96 -5.10 14.98
N PRO A 77 10.17 -5.24 15.53
CA PRO A 77 11.34 -4.48 15.09
C PRO A 77 11.60 -4.56 13.57
N PHE A 78 11.34 -5.73 12.95
CA PHE A 78 11.55 -5.92 11.52
C PHE A 78 10.53 -5.14 10.65
N HIS A 79 9.31 -4.88 11.13
CA HIS A 79 8.34 -4.01 10.44
C HIS A 79 8.90 -2.59 10.33
N ASN A 80 9.38 -2.05 11.45
CA ASN A 80 9.93 -0.70 11.52
C ASN A 80 11.23 -0.59 10.71
N ALA A 81 12.09 -1.62 10.76
CA ALA A 81 13.32 -1.66 9.98
C ALA A 81 13.04 -1.70 8.45
N ALA A 82 12.03 -2.49 8.03
CA ALA A 82 11.62 -2.54 6.63
C ALA A 82 11.06 -1.20 6.16
N ALA A 83 10.15 -0.59 6.94
CA ALA A 83 9.57 0.71 6.62
C ALA A 83 10.64 1.81 6.51
N LYS A 84 11.58 1.84 7.45
CA LYS A 84 12.72 2.76 7.41
C LYS A 84 13.58 2.54 6.17
N LYS A 85 13.90 1.28 5.85
CA LYS A 85 14.69 0.94 4.66
C LYS A 85 14.02 1.41 3.36
N VAL A 86 12.71 1.19 3.22
CA VAL A 86 11.97 1.65 2.03
C VAL A 86 11.97 3.16 1.95
N LYS A 87 11.70 3.86 3.05
CA LYS A 87 11.66 5.33 3.08
C LYS A 87 13.00 5.98 2.78
N GLU A 88 14.11 5.41 3.28
CA GLU A 88 15.44 6.05 3.25
C GLU A 88 16.31 5.61 2.07
N THR A 89 15.88 4.58 1.30
CA THR A 89 16.69 4.05 0.19
C THR A 89 16.05 4.42 -1.14
N PRO A 90 16.56 5.44 -1.87
CA PRO A 90 16.09 5.76 -3.20
C PRO A 90 16.26 4.57 -4.16
N ASN A 91 15.29 4.39 -5.08
CA ASN A 91 15.30 3.33 -6.09
C ASN A 91 15.47 1.91 -5.52
N LEU A 92 14.94 1.66 -4.32
CA LEU A 92 15.03 0.37 -3.65
C LEU A 92 14.38 -0.73 -4.48
N LYS A 93 15.15 -1.76 -4.81
CA LYS A 93 14.66 -3.04 -5.32
C LYS A 93 14.87 -4.09 -4.22
N ALA A 94 13.81 -4.60 -3.61
CA ALA A 94 13.92 -5.50 -2.48
C ALA A 94 12.87 -6.60 -2.51
N VAL A 95 13.21 -7.74 -1.94
CA VAL A 95 12.29 -8.85 -1.65
C VAL A 95 12.19 -9.01 -0.14
N PHE A 96 10.99 -8.82 0.39
CA PHE A 96 10.72 -9.00 1.81
C PHE A 96 10.06 -10.37 2.05
N LYS A 97 10.80 -11.24 2.73
CA LYS A 97 10.31 -12.59 3.07
C LYS A 97 9.96 -12.62 4.55
N TRP A 98 8.67 -12.59 4.85
CA TRP A 98 8.15 -12.72 6.21
C TRP A 98 7.32 -13.99 6.34
N PRO A 99 7.26 -14.62 7.50
CA PRO A 99 6.37 -15.75 7.74
C PRO A 99 4.91 -15.35 7.52
N ARG A 100 4.07 -16.33 7.21
CA ARG A 100 2.62 -16.11 7.06
C ARG A 100 2.05 -15.56 8.38
N GLY A 101 1.08 -14.65 8.30
CA GLY A 101 0.47 -14.02 9.48
C GLY A 101 1.27 -12.87 10.10
N HIS A 102 2.36 -12.42 9.47
CA HIS A 102 3.16 -11.29 9.94
C HIS A 102 2.81 -9.95 9.26
N ALA A 103 1.59 -9.82 8.79
CA ALA A 103 1.00 -8.59 8.25
C ALA A 103 1.81 -7.93 7.09
N LYS A 104 2.48 -8.75 6.23
CA LYS A 104 3.28 -8.23 5.12
C LYS A 104 2.47 -7.30 4.22
N SER A 105 1.34 -7.78 3.68
CA SER A 105 0.47 -7.00 2.80
C SER A 105 -0.06 -5.75 3.51
N THR A 106 -0.51 -5.86 4.76
CA THR A 106 -0.96 -4.69 5.54
C THR A 106 0.10 -3.60 5.63
N HIS A 107 1.38 -3.99 5.84
CA HIS A 107 2.46 -3.01 5.90
C HIS A 107 2.82 -2.41 4.55
N PHE A 108 2.96 -3.24 3.49
CA PHE A 108 3.45 -2.75 2.20
C PHE A 108 2.35 -2.18 1.30
N ASP A 109 1.12 -2.68 1.42
CA ASP A 109 0.02 -2.26 0.55
C ASP A 109 -0.82 -1.12 1.17
N ILE A 110 -0.79 -0.96 2.52
CA ILE A 110 -1.62 0.02 3.22
C ILE A 110 -0.78 1.02 4.04
N PHE A 111 -0.09 0.55 5.08
CA PHE A 111 0.51 1.45 6.06
C PHE A 111 1.66 2.26 5.48
N LEU A 112 2.57 1.61 4.79
CA LEU A 112 3.78 2.24 4.26
C LEU A 112 3.46 3.26 3.15
N PRO A 113 2.59 2.96 2.16
CA PRO A 113 2.19 3.95 1.18
C PRO A 113 1.57 5.20 1.82
N ILE A 114 0.64 5.02 2.78
CA ILE A 114 0.01 6.14 3.48
C ILE A 114 1.06 6.93 4.28
N TRP A 115 1.99 6.26 4.96
CA TRP A 115 3.07 6.94 5.70
C TRP A 115 3.99 7.75 4.79
N MET A 116 4.31 7.25 3.61
CA MET A 116 5.11 7.97 2.61
C MET A 116 4.33 9.13 1.98
N MET A 117 3.03 8.98 1.82
CA MET A 117 2.12 9.97 1.27
C MET A 117 1.96 11.20 2.17
N ILE A 118 1.87 10.98 3.49
CA ILE A 118 1.64 12.06 4.48
C ILE A 118 2.91 12.77 4.93
N GLN A 119 4.07 12.49 4.32
CA GLN A 119 5.29 13.25 4.63
C GLN A 119 5.13 14.73 4.22
N PRO A 120 5.88 15.67 4.82
CA PRO A 120 5.80 17.09 4.46
C PRO A 120 5.99 17.34 2.96
N HIS A 121 6.81 16.51 2.33
CA HIS A 121 6.91 16.35 0.88
C HIS A 121 6.59 14.89 0.59
N PRO A 122 5.45 14.59 -0.04
CA PRO A 122 5.08 13.22 -0.37
C PRO A 122 6.21 12.48 -1.09
N LEU A 123 6.51 11.27 -0.63
CA LEU A 123 7.60 10.45 -1.16
C LEU A 123 7.14 9.52 -2.27
N ILE A 124 5.82 9.47 -2.53
CA ILE A 124 5.21 8.72 -3.63
C ILE A 124 4.25 9.62 -4.38
N GLN A 125 4.19 9.44 -5.70
CA GLN A 125 3.22 10.09 -6.58
C GLN A 125 2.38 9.09 -7.36
N VAL A 126 2.96 7.94 -7.72
CA VAL A 126 2.27 6.91 -8.49
C VAL A 126 2.57 5.54 -7.91
N MET A 127 1.57 4.94 -7.25
CA MET A 127 1.66 3.58 -6.73
C MET A 127 1.02 2.58 -7.68
N VAL A 128 1.68 1.44 -7.86
CA VAL A 128 1.12 0.29 -8.58
C VAL A 128 1.17 -0.94 -7.70
N VAL A 129 0.02 -1.58 -7.51
CA VAL A 129 -0.09 -2.90 -6.89
C VAL A 129 -0.20 -3.93 -8.01
N VAL A 130 0.66 -4.93 -7.97
CA VAL A 130 0.69 -6.03 -8.93
C VAL A 130 0.42 -7.35 -8.23
N SER A 131 -0.53 -8.13 -8.74
CA SER A 131 -0.87 -9.45 -8.20
C SER A 131 -1.10 -10.47 -9.33
N LYS A 132 -1.46 -11.71 -8.98
CA LYS A 132 -1.73 -12.80 -9.94
C LYS A 132 -2.81 -12.46 -10.97
N SER A 133 -3.78 -11.63 -10.62
CA SER A 133 -4.82 -11.11 -11.51
C SER A 133 -5.11 -9.65 -11.17
N GLU A 134 -5.75 -8.94 -12.09
CA GLU A 134 -6.18 -7.55 -11.84
C GLU A 134 -7.20 -7.49 -10.70
N ASP A 135 -8.16 -8.40 -10.67
CA ASP A 135 -9.15 -8.48 -9.58
C ASP A 135 -8.48 -8.68 -8.21
N ALA A 136 -7.43 -9.52 -8.14
CA ALA A 136 -6.67 -9.71 -6.90
C ALA A 136 -5.92 -8.43 -6.50
N ALA A 137 -5.33 -7.72 -7.45
CA ALA A 137 -4.66 -6.45 -7.20
C ALA A 137 -5.67 -5.36 -6.78
N MET A 138 -6.86 -5.32 -7.40
CA MET A 138 -7.94 -4.42 -7.03
C MET A 138 -8.40 -4.66 -5.59
N LEU A 139 -8.51 -5.92 -5.18
CA LEU A 139 -8.88 -6.27 -3.81
C LEU A 139 -7.84 -5.80 -2.79
N LEU A 140 -6.54 -5.95 -3.08
CA LEU A 140 -5.47 -5.42 -2.22
C LEU A 140 -5.51 -3.90 -2.13
N LEU A 141 -5.76 -3.22 -3.25
CA LEU A 141 -5.83 -1.78 -3.31
C LEU A 141 -7.09 -1.21 -2.65
N SER A 142 -8.18 -1.97 -2.61
CA SER A 142 -9.45 -1.54 -2.01
C SER A 142 -9.33 -1.28 -0.50
N ASP A 143 -8.54 -2.06 0.23
CA ASP A 143 -8.30 -1.84 1.65
C ASP A 143 -7.60 -0.49 1.90
N LEU A 144 -6.60 -0.14 1.09
CA LEU A 144 -5.96 1.17 1.15
C LEU A 144 -6.95 2.29 0.79
N GLN A 145 -7.76 2.09 -0.23
CA GLN A 145 -8.80 3.05 -0.64
C GLN A 145 -9.81 3.31 0.47
N ALA A 146 -10.22 2.26 1.20
CA ALA A 146 -11.10 2.39 2.36
C ALA A 146 -10.48 3.22 3.49
N GLU A 147 -9.19 3.03 3.76
CA GLU A 147 -8.48 3.84 4.76
C GLU A 147 -8.44 5.33 4.37
N LEU A 148 -8.17 5.63 3.12
CA LEU A 148 -8.13 7.00 2.64
C LEU A 148 -9.51 7.67 2.63
N GLU A 149 -10.59 6.89 2.47
CA GLU A 149 -11.96 7.42 2.41
C GLU A 149 -12.64 7.51 3.78
N TYR A 150 -12.37 6.56 4.68
CA TYR A 150 -13.14 6.39 5.91
C TYR A 150 -12.37 6.56 7.21
N ASN A 151 -11.04 6.60 7.18
CA ASN A 151 -10.23 6.75 8.38
C ASN A 151 -10.33 8.19 8.92
N GLN A 152 -11.10 8.35 9.99
CA GLN A 152 -11.43 9.66 10.55
C GLN A 152 -10.22 10.41 11.09
N ARG A 153 -9.19 9.69 11.59
CA ARG A 153 -7.96 10.32 12.11
C ARG A 153 -7.09 10.86 10.97
N LEU A 154 -6.96 10.10 9.87
CA LEU A 154 -6.28 10.58 8.66
C LEU A 154 -6.98 11.82 8.09
N ILE A 155 -8.32 11.77 7.98
CA ILE A 155 -9.11 12.87 7.45
C ILE A 155 -9.03 14.10 8.35
N ALA A 156 -9.06 13.92 9.67
CA ALA A 156 -8.96 15.04 10.61
C ALA A 156 -7.59 15.74 10.57
N ASP A 157 -6.54 15.01 10.26
CA ASP A 157 -5.18 15.54 10.24
C ASP A 157 -4.76 16.10 8.87
N PHE A 158 -5.17 15.46 7.78
CA PHE A 158 -4.71 15.79 6.41
C PHE A 158 -5.81 16.25 5.45
N GLY A 159 -7.08 16.23 5.88
CA GLY A 159 -8.22 16.54 5.04
C GLY A 159 -8.71 15.33 4.23
N GLN A 160 -9.69 15.57 3.35
CA GLN A 160 -10.27 14.53 2.51
C GLN A 160 -9.30 14.10 1.42
N PHE A 161 -9.12 12.79 1.27
CA PHE A 161 -8.29 12.24 0.20
C PHE A 161 -9.08 11.95 -1.07
N LYS A 162 -10.35 11.60 -0.93
CA LYS A 162 -11.22 11.22 -2.04
C LYS A 162 -11.40 12.37 -3.03
N ASN A 163 -11.02 12.11 -4.29
CA ASN A 163 -11.25 13.02 -5.40
C ASN A 163 -12.50 12.57 -6.17
N VAL A 164 -13.56 13.35 -6.11
CA VAL A 164 -14.82 13.06 -6.81
C VAL A 164 -14.59 13.15 -8.32
N GLY A 165 -14.76 12.05 -9.04
CA GLY A 165 -14.50 11.95 -10.48
C GLY A 165 -13.23 11.18 -10.86
N SER A 166 -12.42 10.76 -9.87
CA SER A 166 -11.28 9.87 -10.08
C SER A 166 -11.11 8.94 -8.87
N TRP A 167 -12.17 8.19 -8.53
CA TRP A 167 -12.22 7.30 -7.37
C TRP A 167 -12.88 5.97 -7.74
N GLU A 168 -12.28 5.29 -8.73
CA GLU A 168 -12.78 4.03 -9.25
C GLU A 168 -12.05 2.85 -8.61
N ASP A 169 -12.69 1.68 -8.57
CA ASP A 169 -12.05 0.47 -8.10
C ASP A 169 -10.83 0.14 -8.97
N GLY A 170 -9.69 -0.10 -8.31
CA GLY A 170 -8.44 -0.43 -9.00
C GLY A 170 -7.73 0.73 -9.70
N HIS A 171 -8.34 1.91 -9.78
CA HIS A 171 -7.70 3.12 -10.27
C HIS A 171 -8.31 4.36 -9.63
N PHE A 172 -7.55 5.04 -8.81
CA PHE A 172 -8.03 6.30 -8.22
C PHE A 172 -6.88 7.29 -8.01
N VAL A 173 -7.26 8.54 -7.89
CA VAL A 173 -6.34 9.65 -7.63
C VAL A 173 -6.84 10.43 -6.43
N THR A 174 -5.96 10.75 -5.49
CA THR A 174 -6.31 11.56 -4.31
C THR A 174 -6.43 13.04 -4.67
N GLN A 175 -7.03 13.84 -3.77
CA GLN A 175 -7.05 15.31 -3.90
C GLN A 175 -5.63 15.91 -3.90
N GLY A 176 -4.65 15.20 -3.31
CA GLY A 176 -3.24 15.58 -3.32
C GLY A 176 -2.47 15.11 -4.56
N ASP A 177 -3.16 14.74 -5.64
CA ASP A 177 -2.55 14.31 -6.91
C ASP A 177 -1.67 13.04 -6.83
N ILE A 178 -1.96 12.14 -5.89
CA ILE A 178 -1.28 10.83 -5.80
C ILE A 178 -2.17 9.78 -6.46
N ALA A 179 -1.64 9.06 -7.44
CA ALA A 179 -2.37 8.10 -8.25
C ALA A 179 -2.07 6.65 -7.82
N PHE A 180 -3.09 5.81 -7.85
CA PHE A 180 -3.04 4.39 -7.47
C PHE A 180 -3.60 3.53 -8.58
N PHE A 181 -2.89 2.43 -8.91
CA PHE A 181 -3.27 1.52 -9.98
C PHE A 181 -3.14 0.06 -9.53
N ALA A 182 -4.14 -0.75 -9.84
CA ALA A 182 -4.09 -2.20 -9.76
C ALA A 182 -3.69 -2.78 -11.12
N ARG A 183 -2.84 -3.81 -11.13
CA ARG A 183 -2.44 -4.55 -12.33
C ARG A 183 -2.33 -6.03 -12.05
N GLY A 184 -2.77 -6.82 -13.01
CA GLY A 184 -2.57 -8.26 -13.00
C GLY A 184 -1.24 -8.67 -13.63
N ARG A 185 -0.83 -9.90 -13.35
CA ARG A 185 0.28 -10.57 -14.01
C ARG A 185 0.13 -10.53 -15.55
N GLY A 186 1.18 -10.17 -16.25
CA GLY A 186 1.18 -9.99 -17.69
C GLY A 186 0.75 -8.62 -18.20
N GLN A 187 0.13 -7.79 -17.34
CA GLN A 187 -0.15 -6.40 -17.66
C GLN A 187 1.08 -5.57 -17.30
N SER A 188 1.71 -4.97 -18.30
CA SER A 188 2.91 -4.18 -18.07
C SER A 188 2.58 -2.85 -17.41
N PRO A 189 3.20 -2.50 -16.27
CA PRO A 189 3.15 -1.13 -15.75
C PRO A 189 3.96 -0.14 -16.63
N ARG A 190 4.68 -0.62 -17.63
CA ARG A 190 5.32 0.25 -18.62
C ARG A 190 4.26 1.05 -19.37
N GLY A 191 4.48 2.34 -19.46
CA GLY A 191 3.52 3.25 -20.08
C GLY A 191 2.46 3.78 -19.13
N LEU A 192 2.33 3.22 -17.91
CA LEU A 192 1.57 3.88 -16.87
C LEU A 192 2.21 5.21 -16.54
N ARG A 193 1.40 6.24 -16.57
CA ARG A 193 1.78 7.60 -16.21
C ARG A 193 0.59 8.28 -15.57
N TYR A 194 0.85 9.04 -14.55
CA TYR A 194 -0.09 10.03 -14.08
C TYR A 194 0.55 11.40 -14.24
N LYS A 195 -0.05 12.25 -15.08
CA LYS A 195 0.57 13.51 -15.52
C LYS A 195 1.99 13.25 -16.08
N GLU A 196 3.02 13.81 -15.49
CA GLU A 196 4.42 13.62 -15.91
C GLU A 196 5.13 12.49 -15.13
N SER A 197 4.50 11.98 -14.07
CA SER A 197 5.11 11.00 -13.17
C SER A 197 4.91 9.57 -13.65
N ARG A 198 5.95 8.76 -13.51
CA ARG A 198 5.93 7.31 -13.68
C ARG A 198 5.74 6.64 -12.31
N PRO A 199 5.36 5.35 -12.26
CA PRO A 199 5.32 4.62 -11.01
C PRO A 199 6.64 4.72 -10.24
N ASP A 200 6.57 5.22 -9.01
CA ASP A 200 7.67 5.38 -8.07
C ASP A 200 7.55 4.48 -6.84
N TYR A 201 6.38 3.84 -6.66
CA TYR A 201 6.18 2.81 -5.66
C TYR A 201 5.44 1.61 -6.28
N ILE A 202 6.15 0.50 -6.47
CA ILE A 202 5.58 -0.72 -7.06
C ILE A 202 5.64 -1.83 -6.03
N VAL A 203 4.49 -2.38 -5.66
CA VAL A 203 4.36 -3.55 -4.80
C VAL A 203 3.92 -4.74 -5.64
N ILE A 204 4.63 -5.85 -5.48
CA ILE A 204 4.25 -7.14 -6.05
C ILE A 204 3.88 -8.04 -4.89
N ASP A 205 2.61 -8.36 -4.77
CA ASP A 205 2.13 -9.28 -3.74
C ASP A 205 1.27 -10.39 -4.35
N ASP A 206 1.47 -11.60 -3.86
CA ASP A 206 0.76 -12.83 -4.27
C ASP A 206 0.73 -13.05 -5.80
N LEU A 207 1.91 -12.92 -6.45
CA LEU A 207 2.04 -13.03 -7.91
C LEU A 207 1.96 -14.47 -8.42
N ASP A 208 2.34 -15.45 -7.58
CA ASP A 208 2.42 -16.85 -7.90
C ASP A 208 1.15 -17.62 -7.55
N ASP A 209 0.93 -18.72 -8.24
CA ASP A 209 -0.01 -19.76 -7.88
C ASP A 209 0.68 -21.14 -7.91
N ASP A 210 0.06 -22.12 -7.25
CA ASP A 210 0.63 -23.48 -7.11
C ASP A 210 0.87 -24.17 -8.46
N GLU A 211 0.09 -23.85 -9.49
CA GLU A 211 0.24 -24.44 -10.84
C GLU A 211 1.43 -23.83 -11.57
N LEU A 212 1.62 -22.52 -11.42
CA LEU A 212 2.75 -21.81 -11.99
C LEU A 212 4.05 -22.32 -11.39
N CYS A 213 4.12 -22.46 -10.07
CA CYS A 213 5.31 -22.93 -9.36
C CYS A 213 5.75 -24.35 -9.77
N LYS A 214 4.82 -25.20 -10.25
CA LYS A 214 5.12 -26.55 -10.73
C LYS A 214 5.74 -26.58 -12.14
N ASN A 215 5.69 -25.47 -12.89
CA ASN A 215 6.18 -25.40 -14.25
C ASN A 215 7.42 -24.49 -14.36
N PRO A 216 8.64 -25.05 -14.46
CA PRO A 216 9.87 -24.26 -14.50
C PRO A 216 9.96 -23.28 -15.68
N ARG A 217 9.26 -23.55 -16.79
CA ARG A 217 9.20 -22.65 -17.94
C ARG A 217 8.38 -21.42 -17.61
N ARG A 218 7.18 -21.60 -17.02
CA ARG A 218 6.31 -20.49 -16.61
C ARG A 218 6.96 -19.63 -15.52
N VAL A 219 7.70 -20.26 -14.59
CA VAL A 219 8.46 -19.52 -13.56
C VAL A 219 9.52 -18.62 -14.22
N ARG A 220 10.24 -19.11 -15.23
CA ARG A 220 11.21 -18.30 -15.99
C ARG A 220 10.52 -17.16 -16.73
N GLU A 221 9.47 -17.45 -17.49
CA GLU A 221 8.68 -16.45 -18.22
C GLU A 221 8.16 -15.33 -17.27
N LEU A 222 7.70 -15.69 -16.08
CA LEU A 222 7.27 -14.73 -15.06
C LEU A 222 8.44 -13.91 -14.51
N THR A 223 9.57 -14.56 -14.24
CA THR A 223 10.78 -13.88 -13.74
C THR A 223 11.30 -12.87 -14.76
N ASP A 224 11.31 -13.24 -16.03
CA ASP A 224 11.73 -12.38 -17.13
C ASP A 224 10.74 -11.22 -17.31
N TRP A 225 9.43 -11.50 -17.22
CA TRP A 225 8.41 -10.45 -17.23
C TRP A 225 8.58 -9.46 -16.07
N VAL A 226 8.84 -9.93 -14.84
CA VAL A 226 9.10 -9.06 -13.68
C VAL A 226 10.31 -8.16 -13.94
N LYS A 227 11.42 -8.75 -14.43
CA LYS A 227 12.64 -7.98 -14.76
C LYS A 227 12.38 -6.96 -15.87
N GLU A 228 11.73 -7.37 -16.94
CA GLU A 228 11.48 -6.49 -18.08
C GLU A 228 10.42 -5.45 -17.81
N ALA A 229 9.29 -5.84 -17.23
CA ALA A 229 8.13 -4.97 -17.07
C ALA A 229 8.31 -3.95 -15.94
N LEU A 230 9.00 -4.34 -14.86
CA LEU A 230 9.12 -3.52 -13.66
C LEU A 230 10.47 -2.80 -13.57
N PHE A 231 11.57 -3.44 -13.96
CA PHE A 231 12.90 -2.85 -13.81
C PHE A 231 13.44 -2.21 -15.09
N GLY A 232 12.87 -2.55 -16.25
CA GLY A 232 13.36 -2.06 -17.54
C GLY A 232 14.72 -2.69 -17.92
N ARG A 233 15.10 -2.56 -19.19
CA ARG A 233 16.42 -3.01 -19.70
C ARG A 233 17.57 -2.08 -19.30
N SER A 234 17.45 -1.27 -18.25
CA SER A 234 18.43 -0.24 -17.91
C SER A 234 19.79 -0.78 -17.41
N GLU A 235 19.92 -2.09 -17.20
CA GLU A 235 21.22 -2.65 -16.76
C GLU A 235 22.13 -3.07 -17.92
N GLU A 236 21.60 -3.40 -19.12
CA GLU A 236 22.46 -3.74 -20.26
C GLU A 236 23.14 -2.51 -20.92
N HIS A 237 22.48 -1.35 -20.89
CA HIS A 237 23.06 -0.12 -21.46
C HIS A 237 24.11 0.56 -20.56
N THR A 238 24.08 0.30 -19.25
CA THR A 238 25.08 0.90 -18.34
C THR A 238 26.41 0.15 -18.40
N SER A 239 26.40 -1.15 -18.68
CA SER A 239 27.62 -1.94 -18.86
C SER A 239 28.30 -1.67 -20.22
N GLU A 240 27.55 -1.38 -21.27
CA GLU A 240 28.12 -1.00 -22.58
C GLU A 240 28.73 0.41 -22.57
N LEU A 241 28.14 1.37 -21.83
CA LEU A 241 28.69 2.72 -21.70
C LEU A 241 29.95 2.76 -20.82
N GLN A 242 30.08 1.86 -19.85
CA GLN A 242 31.31 1.73 -19.07
C GLN A 242 32.45 1.05 -19.81
N SER A 243 32.16 0.16 -20.77
CA SER A 243 33.19 -0.50 -21.60
C SER A 243 33.72 0.39 -22.71
N HIS A 244 33.09 1.52 -23.03
CA HIS A 244 33.54 2.49 -24.05
C HIS A 244 34.27 3.72 -23.45
N SER A 245 34.43 3.82 -22.13
CA SER A 245 35.17 4.90 -21.49
C SER A 245 36.59 4.54 -21.05
N GLU A 246 37.07 3.33 -21.40
CA GLU A 246 38.46 2.91 -21.20
C GLU A 246 39.14 2.63 -22.56
N ILE A 247 39.31 3.70 -23.34
CA ILE A 247 40.30 3.74 -24.42
C ILE A 247 40.93 5.14 -24.44
#